data_22136f23d0f0aded95d0b3d069ff263f
#
_entry.id   22136f23d0f0aded95d0b3d069ff263f
#
_cell.length_a   1.000
_cell.length_b   1.000
_cell.length_c   1.000
_cell.angle_alpha   90.00
_cell.angle_beta   90.00
_cell.angle_gamma   90.00
#
_symmetry.space_group_name_H-M   'P 1'
#
loop_
_entity.id
_entity.type
_entity.pdbx_description
1 polymer ?
#
loop_
_entity_poly.entity_id
_entity_poly.type
_entity_poly.pdbx_seq_one_letter_code
_entity_poly.pdbx_strand_id
1 'polypeptide(L)'
;MFSHAFYNAAMNTLAYTRGARLPEIMKERIVVLDGAMGTMIQRLHLVEADYRGERFKDHPKGLKGNFELLQLSRPDVIRSIHEAYLAAGADIVETNTFGATRVAQEDYGLGEHAREMNLAAARLAREACDKFSSADKPRFVAGALGPTPRTASISPDVNDPAARNVTFDELRAAYREQAEGLLEGGCDLFLVETIFDTLNAKAAIFALDELMEDRGERLPVIVSGTVTDASGRILSGQTVSAFWHSVRHARPLAIGLNCALGAALMRPYLEELARIAGDTFVSCYPNAGLPNPMSETGFDETPEVTAGLLEEFAKAGFLNIAGGCCGTTPEHIEQIAARVGRYRPRCGQRGALFGELEAA
;
A
#
# COMPACT_ATOMS: atom_id res chain seq x y z
N MET A 1 35.78 11.52 -12.43
CA MET A 1 35.39 10.09 -12.53
C MET A 1 35.33 9.54 -11.09
N PHE A 2 34.32 9.95 -10.31
CA PHE A 2 34.10 9.44 -8.94
C PHE A 2 33.26 8.18 -9.04
N SER A 3 33.79 7.11 -8.50
CA SER A 3 33.37 5.73 -8.66
C SER A 3 31.95 5.47 -8.16
N HIS A 4 31.06 5.04 -9.05
CA HIS A 4 29.76 4.46 -8.74
C HIS A 4 29.80 3.34 -7.66
N ALA A 5 30.98 2.78 -7.42
CA ALA A 5 31.23 1.76 -6.40
C ALA A 5 31.16 2.30 -4.96
N PHE A 6 31.56 3.56 -4.72
CA PHE A 6 31.48 4.17 -3.38
C PHE A 6 30.04 4.56 -3.01
N TYR A 7 29.25 5.03 -3.98
CA TYR A 7 27.82 5.33 -3.76
C TYR A 7 27.02 4.06 -3.43
N ASN A 8 27.36 2.94 -4.09
CA ASN A 8 26.70 1.66 -3.87
C ASN A 8 27.06 0.98 -2.53
N ALA A 9 28.25 1.22 -1.96
CA ALA A 9 28.68 0.60 -0.70
C ALA A 9 28.13 1.33 0.54
N ALA A 10 28.01 2.66 0.48
CA ALA A 10 27.51 3.44 1.61
C ALA A 10 26.00 3.30 1.84
N MET A 11 25.20 3.08 0.79
CA MET A 11 23.75 2.90 0.88
C MET A 11 23.32 1.51 1.39
N ASN A 12 24.23 0.53 1.39
CA ASN A 12 23.93 -0.86 1.80
C ASN A 12 24.01 -1.09 3.34
N THR A 13 24.33 -0.08 4.15
CA THR A 13 24.59 -0.26 5.58
C THR A 13 23.72 0.59 6.50
N LEU A 14 22.82 1.42 5.99
CA LEU A 14 21.90 2.16 6.86
C LEU A 14 20.79 1.23 7.33
N ALA A 15 20.86 0.80 8.58
CA ALA A 15 19.78 0.10 9.24
C ALA A 15 18.51 0.97 9.24
N TYR A 16 17.34 0.35 9.13
CA TYR A 16 16.09 1.07 9.28
C TYR A 16 16.01 1.72 10.67
N THR A 17 15.61 2.97 10.71
CA THR A 17 15.41 3.74 11.95
C THR A 17 14.05 3.46 12.57
N ARG A 18 13.06 3.09 11.72
CA ARG A 18 11.72 2.65 12.10
C ARG A 18 11.39 1.36 11.35
N GLY A 19 10.42 0.60 11.83
CA GLY A 19 10.05 -0.68 11.21
C GLY A 19 11.19 -1.71 11.15
N ALA A 20 12.27 -1.52 11.91
CA ALA A 20 13.51 -2.29 11.81
C ALA A 20 13.36 -3.79 12.07
N ARG A 21 12.33 -4.21 12.83
CA ARG A 21 12.02 -5.62 13.09
C ARG A 21 11.29 -6.31 11.93
N LEU A 22 10.67 -5.54 11.04
CA LEU A 22 9.80 -6.08 9.99
C LEU A 22 10.53 -7.05 9.04
N PRO A 23 11.75 -6.75 8.54
CA PRO A 23 12.48 -7.68 7.67
C PRO A 23 12.77 -9.04 8.32
N GLU A 24 13.09 -9.07 9.60
CA GLU A 24 13.35 -10.32 10.30
C GLU A 24 12.06 -11.13 10.49
N ILE A 25 10.98 -10.49 10.88
CA ILE A 25 9.67 -11.15 11.00
C ILE A 25 9.23 -11.74 9.66
N MET A 26 9.47 -11.04 8.55
CA MET A 26 9.11 -11.50 7.19
C MET A 26 9.95 -12.68 6.70
N LYS A 27 11.09 -12.94 7.31
CA LYS A 27 11.89 -14.17 7.07
C LYS A 27 11.34 -15.36 7.86
N GLU A 28 10.69 -15.13 8.99
CA GLU A 28 10.20 -16.17 9.89
C GLU A 28 8.77 -16.61 9.55
N ARG A 29 7.92 -15.65 9.18
CA ARG A 29 6.51 -15.88 8.88
C ARG A 29 5.96 -14.93 7.84
N ILE A 30 4.84 -15.32 7.23
CA ILE A 30 4.07 -14.40 6.37
C ILE A 30 3.43 -13.34 7.29
N VAL A 31 3.62 -12.07 6.92
CA VAL A 31 3.06 -10.90 7.61
C VAL A 31 1.68 -10.59 7.03
N VAL A 32 0.74 -10.20 7.86
CA VAL A 32 -0.63 -9.90 7.46
C VAL A 32 -0.83 -8.38 7.41
N LEU A 33 -1.14 -7.86 6.22
CA LEU A 33 -1.61 -6.50 6.00
C LEU A 33 -3.11 -6.46 6.27
N ASP A 34 -3.65 -5.30 6.59
CA ASP A 34 -5.08 -5.12 6.81
C ASP A 34 -5.92 -5.20 5.52
N GLY A 35 -7.15 -4.76 5.59
CA GLY A 35 -8.13 -4.78 4.50
C GLY A 35 -8.67 -3.40 4.15
N ALA A 36 -9.72 -3.39 3.36
CA ALA A 36 -10.26 -2.18 2.73
C ALA A 36 -10.84 -1.17 3.71
N MET A 37 -10.14 -0.09 3.98
CA MET A 37 -10.64 1.06 4.73
C MET A 37 -11.92 1.63 4.08
N GLY A 38 -11.89 1.85 2.77
CA GLY A 38 -13.03 2.39 2.03
C GLY A 38 -14.29 1.53 2.11
N THR A 39 -14.17 0.21 2.03
CA THR A 39 -15.30 -0.73 2.19
C THR A 39 -15.92 -0.60 3.58
N MET A 40 -15.10 -0.51 4.62
CA MET A 40 -15.59 -0.35 5.99
C MET A 40 -16.29 1.00 6.21
N ILE A 41 -15.76 2.09 5.65
CA ILE A 41 -16.42 3.41 5.69
C ILE A 41 -17.77 3.39 4.96
N GLN A 42 -17.82 2.77 3.77
CA GLN A 42 -19.06 2.70 2.97
C GLN A 42 -20.18 1.95 3.69
N ARG A 43 -19.88 0.90 4.45
CA ARG A 43 -20.84 0.15 5.26
C ARG A 43 -21.51 0.99 6.37
N LEU A 44 -20.90 2.10 6.76
CA LEU A 44 -21.47 3.00 7.79
C LEU A 44 -22.51 3.96 7.20
N HIS A 45 -22.69 4.01 5.87
CA HIS A 45 -23.64 4.86 5.18
C HIS A 45 -23.60 6.34 5.61
N LEU A 46 -22.38 6.86 5.85
CA LEU A 46 -22.18 8.25 6.30
C LEU A 46 -22.80 9.25 5.31
N VAL A 47 -23.36 10.31 5.87
CA VAL A 47 -23.98 11.39 5.10
C VAL A 47 -23.06 12.61 5.03
N GLU A 48 -23.38 13.59 4.18
CA GLU A 48 -22.58 14.81 3.98
C GLU A 48 -22.20 15.50 5.29
N ALA A 49 -23.11 15.55 6.28
CA ALA A 49 -22.86 16.15 7.58
C ALA A 49 -21.74 15.45 8.37
N ASP A 50 -21.60 14.13 8.24
CA ASP A 50 -20.53 13.36 8.89
C ASP A 50 -19.15 13.73 8.32
N TYR A 51 -19.07 13.91 6.98
CA TYR A 51 -17.83 14.33 6.32
C TYR A 51 -17.44 15.75 6.69
N ARG A 52 -18.44 16.67 6.80
CA ARG A 52 -18.17 18.06 7.18
C ARG A 52 -17.77 18.22 8.64
N GLY A 53 -18.42 17.51 9.54
CA GLY A 53 -18.33 17.80 10.96
C GLY A 53 -18.61 19.28 11.23
N GLU A 54 -18.22 19.77 12.41
CA GLU A 54 -18.36 21.20 12.74
C GLU A 54 -17.35 22.07 11.98
N ARG A 55 -16.17 21.53 11.70
CA ARG A 55 -15.05 22.31 11.15
C ARG A 55 -15.28 22.74 9.69
N PHE A 56 -15.91 21.91 8.89
CA PHE A 56 -16.10 22.14 7.46
C PHE A 56 -17.57 22.35 7.07
N LYS A 57 -18.43 22.69 8.05
CA LYS A 57 -19.89 22.86 7.85
C LYS A 57 -20.24 23.85 6.74
N ASP A 58 -19.47 24.93 6.63
CA ASP A 58 -19.68 26.00 5.67
C ASP A 58 -18.81 25.87 4.39
N HIS A 59 -18.13 24.72 4.22
CA HIS A 59 -17.29 24.50 3.04
C HIS A 59 -18.13 24.53 1.74
N PRO A 60 -17.68 25.23 0.67
CA PRO A 60 -18.52 25.48 -0.51
C PRO A 60 -18.77 24.25 -1.38
N LYS A 61 -17.86 23.26 -1.36
CA LYS A 61 -18.00 22.03 -2.16
C LYS A 61 -18.64 20.90 -1.34
N GLY A 62 -19.24 19.91 -2.03
CA GLY A 62 -19.63 18.64 -1.41
C GLY A 62 -18.42 17.86 -0.94
N LEU A 63 -18.48 17.26 0.24
CA LEU A 63 -17.38 16.53 0.86
C LEU A 63 -17.66 15.04 1.02
N LYS A 64 -18.90 14.60 0.78
CA LYS A 64 -19.24 13.17 0.82
C LYS A 64 -18.42 12.38 -0.19
N GLY A 65 -17.77 11.35 0.28
CA GLY A 65 -16.85 10.51 -0.51
C GLY A 65 -15.38 10.85 -0.33
N ASN A 66 -15.05 11.95 0.32
CA ASN A 66 -13.67 12.24 0.73
C ASN A 66 -13.35 11.48 2.03
N PHE A 67 -12.93 10.23 1.89
CA PHE A 67 -12.66 9.36 3.04
C PHE A 67 -11.48 9.88 3.89
N GLU A 68 -10.53 10.53 3.26
CA GLU A 68 -9.33 11.08 3.90
C GLU A 68 -9.65 12.26 4.83
N LEU A 69 -10.80 12.90 4.64
CA LEU A 69 -11.26 13.96 5.54
C LEU A 69 -11.73 13.42 6.90
N LEU A 70 -12.17 12.15 6.95
CA LEU A 70 -12.78 11.56 8.15
C LEU A 70 -11.82 11.49 9.35
N GLN A 71 -10.51 11.46 9.15
CA GLN A 71 -9.58 11.57 10.29
C GLN A 71 -9.64 12.93 11.00
N LEU A 72 -10.17 13.97 10.34
CA LEU A 72 -10.39 15.30 10.94
C LEU A 72 -11.81 15.49 11.45
N SER A 73 -12.83 14.94 10.76
CA SER A 73 -14.24 15.12 11.11
C SER A 73 -14.82 13.98 11.95
N ARG A 74 -14.36 12.74 11.74
CA ARG A 74 -14.83 11.51 12.41
C ARG A 74 -13.67 10.57 12.77
N PRO A 75 -12.70 11.03 13.57
CA PRO A 75 -11.54 10.22 13.97
C PRO A 75 -11.95 8.94 14.72
N ASP A 76 -13.10 8.94 15.39
CA ASP A 76 -13.71 7.77 16.02
C ASP A 76 -13.94 6.62 15.04
N VAL A 77 -14.45 6.93 13.85
CA VAL A 77 -14.71 5.96 12.79
C VAL A 77 -13.39 5.33 12.31
N ILE A 78 -12.41 6.14 11.95
CA ILE A 78 -11.13 5.65 11.43
C ILE A 78 -10.40 4.79 12.46
N ARG A 79 -10.36 5.24 13.73
CA ARG A 79 -9.77 4.45 14.83
C ARG A 79 -10.45 3.10 14.98
N SER A 80 -11.78 3.06 14.97
CA SER A 80 -12.54 1.82 15.15
C SER A 80 -12.26 0.80 14.04
N ILE A 81 -12.05 1.26 12.81
CA ILE A 81 -11.71 0.38 11.66
C ILE A 81 -10.30 -0.18 11.83
N HIS A 82 -9.30 0.63 12.17
CA HIS A 82 -7.95 0.14 12.47
C HIS A 82 -7.96 -0.90 13.59
N GLU A 83 -8.66 -0.63 14.68
CA GLU A 83 -8.79 -1.56 15.80
C GLU A 83 -9.44 -2.89 15.39
N ALA A 84 -10.46 -2.85 14.53
CA ALA A 84 -11.11 -4.05 14.01
C ALA A 84 -10.16 -4.92 13.18
N TYR A 85 -9.36 -4.34 12.29
CA TYR A 85 -8.36 -5.08 11.53
C TYR A 85 -7.22 -5.63 12.40
N LEU A 86 -6.76 -4.86 13.38
CA LEU A 86 -5.74 -5.33 14.34
C LEU A 86 -6.25 -6.49 15.19
N ALA A 87 -7.51 -6.45 15.63
CA ALA A 87 -8.17 -7.54 16.34
C ALA A 87 -8.31 -8.80 15.47
N ALA A 88 -8.60 -8.63 14.17
CA ALA A 88 -8.66 -9.70 13.18
C ALA A 88 -7.29 -10.33 12.87
N GLY A 89 -6.20 -9.73 13.35
CA GLY A 89 -4.87 -10.34 13.26
C GLY A 89 -3.89 -9.61 12.34
N ALA A 90 -4.24 -8.47 11.74
CA ALA A 90 -3.33 -7.68 10.92
C ALA A 90 -2.07 -7.29 11.71
N ASP A 91 -0.91 -7.47 11.10
CA ASP A 91 0.39 -7.05 11.63
C ASP A 91 0.72 -5.61 11.21
N ILE A 92 0.27 -5.22 10.02
CA ILE A 92 0.44 -3.91 9.44
C ILE A 92 -0.94 -3.33 9.16
N VAL A 93 -1.16 -2.06 9.53
CA VAL A 93 -2.35 -1.30 9.12
C VAL A 93 -1.93 -0.14 8.23
N GLU A 94 -2.69 0.08 7.17
CA GLU A 94 -2.52 1.20 6.26
C GLU A 94 -3.22 2.45 6.80
N THR A 95 -2.56 3.60 6.70
CA THR A 95 -3.21 4.86 7.03
C THR A 95 -4.33 5.17 6.04
N ASN A 96 -5.39 5.86 6.48
CA ASN A 96 -6.47 6.31 5.60
C ASN A 96 -6.03 7.54 4.78
N THR A 97 -5.02 7.36 3.90
CA THR A 97 -4.36 8.45 3.19
C THR A 97 -4.17 8.18 1.70
N PHE A 98 -4.90 7.21 1.15
CA PHE A 98 -4.81 6.81 -0.26
C PHE A 98 -4.89 8.00 -1.22
N GLY A 99 -5.86 8.91 -1.04
CA GLY A 99 -6.05 10.13 -1.82
C GLY A 99 -5.67 11.42 -1.08
N ALA A 100 -4.81 11.37 -0.06
CA ALA A 100 -4.49 12.52 0.78
C ALA A 100 -3.34 13.40 0.24
N THR A 101 -3.07 13.38 -1.05
CA THR A 101 -2.17 14.34 -1.69
C THR A 101 -2.85 15.67 -1.92
N ARG A 102 -2.09 16.78 -1.92
CA ARG A 102 -2.62 18.10 -2.33
C ARG A 102 -3.32 18.03 -3.69
N VAL A 103 -2.73 17.32 -4.66
CA VAL A 103 -3.28 17.16 -6.02
C VAL A 103 -4.65 16.50 -6.03
N ALA A 104 -4.87 15.47 -5.19
CA ALA A 104 -6.17 14.81 -5.10
C ALA A 104 -7.18 15.62 -4.29
N GLN A 105 -6.75 16.26 -3.21
CA GLN A 105 -7.62 17.05 -2.33
C GLN A 105 -8.07 18.38 -2.95
N GLU A 106 -7.41 18.89 -4.00
CA GLU A 106 -7.87 20.04 -4.78
C GLU A 106 -9.26 19.81 -5.42
N ASP A 107 -9.61 18.59 -5.77
CA ASP A 107 -10.93 18.26 -6.31
C ASP A 107 -12.04 18.61 -5.33
N TYR A 108 -11.76 18.49 -4.03
CA TYR A 108 -12.64 18.90 -2.94
C TYR A 108 -12.38 20.36 -2.46
N GLY A 109 -11.36 21.04 -2.96
CA GLY A 109 -10.93 22.37 -2.48
C GLY A 109 -10.29 22.30 -1.09
N LEU A 110 -9.65 21.18 -0.77
CA LEU A 110 -9.03 20.90 0.53
C LEU A 110 -7.52 20.63 0.40
N GLY A 111 -6.89 21.01 -0.71
CA GLY A 111 -5.47 20.78 -0.95
C GLY A 111 -4.56 21.31 0.18
N GLU A 112 -4.91 22.43 0.80
CA GLU A 112 -4.13 23.00 1.92
C GLU A 112 -4.20 22.16 3.21
N HIS A 113 -5.17 21.25 3.32
CA HIS A 113 -5.31 20.35 4.46
C HIS A 113 -4.61 19.01 4.27
N ALA A 114 -3.98 18.76 3.12
CA ALA A 114 -3.37 17.47 2.80
C ALA A 114 -2.37 17.03 3.88
N ARG A 115 -1.43 17.89 4.26
CA ARG A 115 -0.42 17.56 5.30
C ARG A 115 -1.07 17.23 6.65
N GLU A 116 -2.08 17.99 7.07
CA GLU A 116 -2.81 17.77 8.32
C GLU A 116 -3.55 16.44 8.31
N MET A 117 -4.22 16.10 7.18
CA MET A 117 -4.90 14.81 7.02
C MET A 117 -3.94 13.65 7.20
N ASN A 118 -2.77 13.70 6.57
CA ASN A 118 -1.76 12.66 6.67
C ASN A 118 -1.21 12.52 8.09
N LEU A 119 -0.93 13.62 8.76
CA LEU A 119 -0.47 13.65 10.14
C LEU A 119 -1.50 13.01 11.09
N ALA A 120 -2.77 13.41 10.95
CA ALA A 120 -3.87 12.88 11.77
C ALA A 120 -4.09 11.39 11.52
N ALA A 121 -4.10 10.95 10.26
CA ALA A 121 -4.27 9.55 9.90
C ALA A 121 -3.17 8.65 10.49
N ALA A 122 -1.91 9.06 10.37
CA ALA A 122 -0.79 8.30 10.91
C ALA A 122 -0.84 8.21 12.44
N ARG A 123 -1.24 9.29 13.13
CA ARG A 123 -1.44 9.28 14.59
C ARG A 123 -2.53 8.31 15.02
N LEU A 124 -3.69 8.30 14.35
CA LEU A 124 -4.79 7.38 14.66
C LEU A 124 -4.36 5.91 14.47
N ALA A 125 -3.67 5.62 13.37
CA ALA A 125 -3.13 4.29 13.12
C ALA A 125 -2.08 3.89 14.16
N ARG A 126 -1.19 4.82 14.57
CA ARG A 126 -0.17 4.59 15.61
C ARG A 126 -0.80 4.29 16.96
N GLU A 127 -1.78 5.10 17.38
CA GLU A 127 -2.53 4.87 18.62
C GLU A 127 -3.18 3.48 18.66
N ALA A 128 -3.81 3.08 17.54
CA ALA A 128 -4.39 1.75 17.42
C ALA A 128 -3.33 0.65 17.48
N CYS A 129 -2.22 0.78 16.74
CA CYS A 129 -1.13 -0.17 16.77
C CYS A 129 -0.51 -0.32 18.16
N ASP A 130 -0.28 0.78 18.89
CA ASP A 130 0.30 0.74 20.23
C ASP A 130 -0.59 -0.01 21.22
N LYS A 131 -1.92 0.13 21.09
CA LYS A 131 -2.91 -0.60 21.91
C LYS A 131 -2.87 -2.12 21.69
N PHE A 132 -2.57 -2.56 20.45
CA PHE A 132 -2.59 -3.98 20.06
C PHE A 132 -1.22 -4.62 19.98
N SER A 133 -0.12 -3.85 20.08
CA SER A 133 1.25 -4.37 20.02
C SER A 133 1.63 -5.12 21.29
N SER A 134 2.39 -6.21 21.10
CA SER A 134 3.10 -6.88 22.16
C SER A 134 4.54 -7.18 21.74
N ALA A 135 5.38 -7.65 22.67
CA ALA A 135 6.76 -8.04 22.37
C ALA A 135 6.82 -9.15 21.30
N ASP A 136 5.89 -10.11 21.37
CA ASP A 136 5.82 -11.26 20.46
C ASP A 136 5.08 -10.96 19.17
N LYS A 137 4.17 -9.99 19.18
CA LYS A 137 3.38 -9.59 18.02
C LYS A 137 3.34 -8.05 17.87
N PRO A 138 4.45 -7.44 17.43
CA PRO A 138 4.48 -6.00 17.16
C PRO A 138 3.56 -5.67 15.99
N ARG A 139 2.97 -4.47 16.03
CA ARG A 139 2.11 -3.93 14.98
C ARG A 139 2.79 -2.73 14.34
N PHE A 140 2.58 -2.55 13.05
CA PHE A 140 3.26 -1.53 12.25
C PHE A 140 2.24 -0.65 11.53
N VAL A 141 2.59 0.61 11.37
CA VAL A 141 1.82 1.59 10.61
C VAL A 141 2.47 1.79 9.25
N ALA A 142 1.77 1.44 8.19
CA ALA A 142 2.15 1.75 6.82
C ALA A 142 1.55 3.10 6.40
N GLY A 143 2.39 4.08 6.14
CA GLY A 143 1.98 5.34 5.53
C GLY A 143 1.64 5.10 4.07
N ALA A 144 0.34 5.05 3.73
CA ALA A 144 -0.15 4.76 2.40
C ALA A 144 -0.07 5.98 1.47
N LEU A 145 0.57 5.80 0.32
CA LEU A 145 0.67 6.77 -0.78
C LEU A 145 0.03 6.13 -2.02
N GLY A 146 -1.23 6.47 -2.27
CA GLY A 146 -1.97 6.00 -3.44
C GLY A 146 -1.66 6.82 -4.70
N PRO A 147 -2.23 6.44 -5.85
CA PRO A 147 -2.12 7.21 -7.08
C PRO A 147 -2.89 8.53 -6.99
N THR A 148 -2.53 9.47 -7.85
CA THR A 148 -3.28 10.72 -7.99
C THR A 148 -4.28 10.65 -9.14
N PRO A 149 -5.36 11.47 -9.15
CA PRO A 149 -6.31 11.53 -10.25
C PRO A 149 -5.69 12.08 -11.55
N ARG A 150 -4.48 12.63 -11.48
CA ARG A 150 -3.70 13.13 -12.62
C ARG A 150 -2.48 12.25 -12.83
N THR A 151 -2.15 11.98 -14.10
CA THR A 151 -1.03 11.12 -14.48
C THR A 151 0.01 11.87 -15.31
N ALA A 152 1.29 11.58 -15.04
CA ALA A 152 2.38 12.23 -15.74
C ALA A 152 2.73 11.55 -17.08
N SER A 153 2.32 10.29 -17.30
CA SER A 153 2.62 9.57 -18.54
C SER A 153 1.44 9.44 -19.50
N ILE A 154 0.21 9.60 -19.04
CA ILE A 154 -1.00 9.43 -19.87
C ILE A 154 -1.57 10.81 -20.21
N SER A 155 -1.86 11.04 -21.51
CA SER A 155 -2.51 12.29 -21.92
C SER A 155 -3.96 12.33 -21.46
N PRO A 156 -4.43 13.46 -20.88
CA PRO A 156 -5.84 13.69 -20.61
C PRO A 156 -6.65 14.05 -21.87
N ASP A 157 -5.98 14.37 -22.97
CA ASP A 157 -6.61 14.74 -24.26
C ASP A 157 -6.30 13.70 -25.33
N VAL A 158 -7.35 13.07 -25.86
CA VAL A 158 -7.23 12.05 -26.92
C VAL A 158 -6.65 12.61 -28.22
N ASN A 159 -6.81 13.92 -28.47
CA ASN A 159 -6.35 14.59 -29.68
C ASN A 159 -4.94 15.18 -29.55
N ASP A 160 -4.41 15.28 -28.31
CA ASP A 160 -3.05 15.75 -28.06
C ASP A 160 -2.30 14.74 -27.16
N PRO A 161 -1.56 13.79 -27.75
CA PRO A 161 -0.78 12.80 -26.99
C PRO A 161 0.31 13.41 -26.10
N ALA A 162 0.70 14.67 -26.34
CA ALA A 162 1.72 15.36 -25.55
C ALA A 162 1.12 16.11 -24.34
N ALA A 163 -0.19 16.32 -24.31
CA ALA A 163 -0.84 17.04 -23.21
C ALA A 163 -0.60 16.34 -21.87
N ARG A 164 -0.33 17.13 -20.84
CA ARG A 164 -0.22 16.68 -19.43
C ARG A 164 -0.92 17.70 -18.54
N ASN A 165 -1.59 17.20 -17.50
CA ASN A 165 -2.28 18.03 -16.52
C ASN A 165 -1.59 18.04 -15.15
N VAL A 166 -0.43 17.42 -15.08
CA VAL A 166 0.48 17.43 -13.92
C VAL A 166 1.90 17.14 -14.38
N THR A 167 2.86 17.77 -13.74
CA THR A 167 4.30 17.53 -13.96
C THR A 167 4.87 16.58 -12.92
N PHE A 168 6.05 16.01 -13.21
CA PHE A 168 6.81 15.20 -12.26
C PHE A 168 7.12 15.98 -10.97
N ASP A 169 7.53 17.24 -11.08
CA ASP A 169 7.90 18.07 -9.92
C ASP A 169 6.69 18.41 -9.05
N GLU A 170 5.52 18.66 -9.64
CA GLU A 170 4.28 18.87 -8.88
C GLU A 170 3.87 17.59 -8.12
N LEU A 171 3.98 16.42 -8.75
CA LEU A 171 3.73 15.14 -8.09
C LEU A 171 4.74 14.88 -6.96
N ARG A 172 6.03 15.09 -7.24
CA ARG A 172 7.09 14.95 -6.23
C ARG A 172 6.83 15.83 -5.01
N ALA A 173 6.48 17.09 -5.22
CA ALA A 173 6.17 18.01 -4.14
C ALA A 173 4.94 17.58 -3.33
N ALA A 174 3.88 17.11 -4.00
CA ALA A 174 2.67 16.63 -3.36
C ALA A 174 2.89 15.35 -2.53
N TYR A 175 3.64 14.38 -3.07
CA TYR A 175 4.00 13.16 -2.35
C TYR A 175 4.95 13.44 -1.19
N ARG A 176 5.87 14.42 -1.33
CA ARG A 176 6.75 14.82 -0.23
C ARG A 176 5.94 15.41 0.92
N GLU A 177 5.02 16.33 0.65
CA GLU A 177 4.12 16.91 1.67
C GLU A 177 3.32 15.82 2.40
N GLN A 178 2.78 14.85 1.65
CA GLN A 178 2.09 13.69 2.20
C GLN A 178 3.00 12.87 3.12
N ALA A 179 4.18 12.50 2.63
CA ALA A 179 5.13 11.69 3.37
C ALA A 179 5.65 12.38 4.64
N GLU A 180 5.84 13.70 4.62
CA GLU A 180 6.20 14.50 5.80
C GLU A 180 5.13 14.38 6.90
N GLY A 181 3.85 14.50 6.54
CA GLY A 181 2.74 14.32 7.48
C GLY A 181 2.70 12.91 8.06
N LEU A 182 2.88 11.89 7.23
CA LEU A 182 2.91 10.49 7.64
C LEU A 182 4.08 10.18 8.59
N LEU A 183 5.27 10.66 8.24
CA LEU A 183 6.48 10.48 9.04
C LEU A 183 6.34 11.12 10.43
N GLU A 184 5.87 12.35 10.49
CA GLU A 184 5.65 13.09 11.75
C GLU A 184 4.51 12.48 12.58
N GLY A 185 3.53 11.86 11.93
CA GLY A 185 2.44 11.14 12.58
C GLY A 185 2.85 9.78 13.16
N GLY A 186 4.03 9.27 12.82
CA GLY A 186 4.61 8.08 13.42
C GLY A 186 4.43 6.80 12.62
N CYS A 187 4.37 6.87 11.28
CA CYS A 187 4.43 5.64 10.46
C CYS A 187 5.78 4.92 10.63
N ASP A 188 5.76 3.59 10.49
CA ASP A 188 6.93 2.71 10.60
C ASP A 188 7.55 2.40 9.23
N LEU A 189 6.74 2.46 8.18
CA LEU A 189 7.11 2.19 6.79
C LEU A 189 6.25 3.03 5.85
N PHE A 190 6.67 3.15 4.61
CA PHE A 190 5.88 3.72 3.53
C PHE A 190 5.35 2.64 2.59
N LEU A 191 4.15 2.81 2.09
CA LEU A 191 3.50 1.94 1.11
C LEU A 191 3.08 2.77 -0.11
N VAL A 192 3.82 2.64 -1.21
CA VAL A 192 3.43 3.23 -2.50
C VAL A 192 2.60 2.17 -3.24
N GLU A 193 1.29 2.39 -3.32
CA GLU A 193 0.35 1.34 -3.69
C GLU A 193 -0.53 1.69 -4.90
N THR A 194 -1.19 0.64 -5.42
CA THR A 194 -2.15 0.72 -6.52
C THR A 194 -1.58 1.46 -7.73
N ILE A 195 -0.30 1.20 -7.98
CA ILE A 195 0.44 1.89 -9.04
C ILE A 195 -0.07 1.42 -10.40
N PHE A 196 -0.66 2.35 -11.15
CA PHE A 196 -1.06 2.15 -12.54
C PHE A 196 -0.27 3.03 -13.53
N ASP A 197 0.52 3.99 -13.02
CA ASP A 197 1.45 4.83 -13.77
C ASP A 197 2.83 4.82 -13.11
N THR A 198 3.83 4.26 -13.80
CA THR A 198 5.19 4.13 -13.25
C THR A 198 5.90 5.48 -13.08
N LEU A 199 5.55 6.50 -13.84
CA LEU A 199 6.15 7.83 -13.69
C LEU A 199 5.65 8.52 -12.42
N ASN A 200 4.34 8.39 -12.10
CA ASN A 200 3.78 8.83 -10.83
C ASN A 200 4.46 8.10 -9.64
N ALA A 201 4.62 6.78 -9.75
CA ALA A 201 5.32 6.00 -8.73
C ALA A 201 6.77 6.46 -8.52
N LYS A 202 7.49 6.78 -9.60
CA LYS A 202 8.85 7.32 -9.50
C LYS A 202 8.90 8.68 -8.82
N ALA A 203 7.88 9.54 -9.03
CA ALA A 203 7.79 10.81 -8.31
C ALA A 203 7.58 10.60 -6.81
N ALA A 204 6.73 9.64 -6.42
CA ALA A 204 6.54 9.27 -5.02
C ALA A 204 7.83 8.70 -4.40
N ILE A 205 8.47 7.72 -5.06
CA ILE A 205 9.73 7.11 -4.59
C ILE A 205 10.84 8.15 -4.43
N PHE A 206 10.97 9.05 -5.41
CA PHE A 206 11.97 10.12 -5.35
C PHE A 206 11.72 11.06 -4.16
N ALA A 207 10.46 11.43 -3.94
CA ALA A 207 10.07 12.26 -2.79
C ALA A 207 10.39 11.59 -1.44
N LEU A 208 10.18 10.26 -1.35
CA LEU A 208 10.51 9.48 -0.16
C LEU A 208 12.02 9.43 0.08
N ASP A 209 12.82 9.21 -0.96
CA ASP A 209 14.29 9.17 -0.86
C ASP A 209 14.84 10.53 -0.40
N GLU A 210 14.39 11.64 -1.01
CA GLU A 210 14.76 13.00 -0.58
C GLU A 210 14.36 13.26 0.88
N LEU A 211 13.13 12.91 1.28
CA LEU A 211 12.67 13.11 2.64
C LEU A 211 13.51 12.35 3.66
N MET A 212 13.77 11.07 3.38
CA MET A 212 14.57 10.23 4.27
C MET A 212 16.02 10.71 4.38
N GLU A 213 16.61 11.19 3.27
CA GLU A 213 17.96 11.78 3.28
C GLU A 213 17.99 13.06 4.11
N ASP A 214 17.06 14.00 3.89
CA ASP A 214 16.99 15.26 4.61
C ASP A 214 16.76 15.10 6.12
N ARG A 215 16.01 14.05 6.51
CA ARG A 215 15.71 13.78 7.93
C ARG A 215 16.75 12.89 8.62
N GLY A 216 17.65 12.28 7.86
CA GLY A 216 18.57 11.27 8.39
C GLY A 216 17.84 10.04 8.93
N GLU A 217 16.65 9.77 8.42
CA GLU A 217 15.82 8.59 8.76
C GLU A 217 15.80 7.61 7.60
N ARG A 218 15.63 6.32 7.91
CA ARG A 218 15.46 5.27 6.90
C ARG A 218 14.28 4.38 7.29
N LEU A 219 13.21 4.43 6.51
CA LEU A 219 12.03 3.58 6.67
C LEU A 219 11.99 2.52 5.56
N PRO A 220 11.47 1.31 5.85
CA PRO A 220 11.12 0.36 4.80
C PRO A 220 10.13 0.98 3.81
N VAL A 221 10.26 0.65 2.53
CA VAL A 221 9.30 1.03 1.49
C VAL A 221 8.74 -0.22 0.84
N ILE A 222 7.43 -0.36 0.78
CA ILE A 222 6.72 -1.37 -0.01
C ILE A 222 6.22 -0.67 -1.27
N VAL A 223 6.35 -1.34 -2.42
CA VAL A 223 5.88 -0.84 -3.71
C VAL A 223 4.91 -1.85 -4.31
N SER A 224 3.67 -1.44 -4.60
CA SER A 224 2.63 -2.34 -5.08
C SER A 224 1.95 -1.80 -6.34
N GLY A 225 1.98 -2.60 -7.40
CA GLY A 225 1.35 -2.28 -8.68
C GLY A 225 -0.06 -2.84 -8.79
N THR A 226 -0.84 -2.29 -9.70
CA THR A 226 -2.17 -2.82 -10.03
C THR A 226 -2.25 -3.21 -11.50
N VAL A 227 -2.53 -4.49 -11.76
CA VAL A 227 -2.80 -4.99 -13.10
C VAL A 227 -4.24 -4.67 -13.44
N THR A 228 -4.45 -3.82 -14.43
CA THR A 228 -5.76 -3.22 -14.71
C THR A 228 -6.69 -4.07 -15.56
N ASP A 229 -6.13 -5.04 -16.29
CA ASP A 229 -6.90 -5.90 -17.19
C ASP A 229 -6.26 -7.28 -17.43
N ALA A 230 -6.96 -8.11 -18.17
CA ALA A 230 -6.53 -9.47 -18.53
C ALA A 230 -5.29 -9.53 -19.44
N SER A 231 -4.78 -8.40 -19.96
CA SER A 231 -3.52 -8.35 -20.72
C SER A 231 -2.28 -8.44 -19.83
N GLY A 232 -2.46 -8.34 -18.50
CA GLY A 232 -1.37 -8.38 -17.54
C GLY A 232 -0.56 -7.08 -17.48
N ARG A 233 -1.16 -5.97 -17.88
CA ARG A 233 -0.51 -4.66 -17.90
C ARG A 233 -1.12 -3.73 -16.87
N ILE A 234 -0.29 -2.83 -16.34
CA ILE A 234 -0.77 -1.63 -15.65
C ILE A 234 -1.22 -0.59 -16.70
N LEU A 235 -1.97 0.43 -16.29
CA LEU A 235 -2.60 1.37 -17.22
C LEU A 235 -1.59 2.12 -18.10
N SER A 236 -0.40 2.43 -17.60
CA SER A 236 0.68 3.03 -18.41
C SER A 236 1.41 2.05 -19.33
N GLY A 237 0.93 0.80 -19.43
CA GLY A 237 1.31 -0.19 -20.44
C GLY A 237 2.37 -1.19 -20.04
N GLN A 238 3.01 -1.07 -18.88
CA GLN A 238 4.05 -2.00 -18.43
C GLN A 238 3.45 -3.35 -18.03
N THR A 239 4.11 -4.44 -18.45
CA THR A 239 3.89 -5.78 -17.88
C THR A 239 4.44 -5.83 -16.46
N VAL A 240 4.12 -6.88 -15.70
CA VAL A 240 4.64 -7.09 -14.33
C VAL A 240 6.17 -7.05 -14.31
N SER A 241 6.83 -7.70 -15.25
CA SER A 241 8.30 -7.65 -15.37
C SER A 241 8.80 -6.22 -15.65
N ALA A 242 8.19 -5.50 -16.59
CA ALA A 242 8.57 -4.12 -16.90
C ALA A 242 8.30 -3.17 -15.72
N PHE A 243 7.21 -3.36 -14.99
CA PHE A 243 6.91 -2.65 -13.75
C PHE A 243 8.01 -2.87 -12.71
N TRP A 244 8.36 -4.13 -12.40
CA TRP A 244 9.44 -4.44 -11.47
C TRP A 244 10.76 -3.77 -11.86
N HIS A 245 11.18 -3.93 -13.11
CA HIS A 245 12.41 -3.32 -13.61
C HIS A 245 12.40 -1.79 -13.54
N SER A 246 11.24 -1.18 -13.64
CA SER A 246 11.04 0.27 -13.59
C SER A 246 11.23 0.85 -12.18
N VAL A 247 10.94 0.07 -11.11
CA VAL A 247 10.97 0.54 -9.71
C VAL A 247 12.04 -0.12 -8.83
N ARG A 248 12.66 -1.22 -9.25
CA ARG A 248 13.63 -1.96 -8.43
C ARG A 248 14.87 -1.17 -7.99
N HIS A 249 15.18 -0.06 -8.68
CA HIS A 249 16.29 0.82 -8.32
C HIS A 249 16.08 1.48 -6.96
N ALA A 250 14.83 1.64 -6.51
CA ALA A 250 14.48 2.12 -5.19
C ALA A 250 14.81 1.14 -4.05
N ARG A 251 15.20 -0.11 -4.39
CA ARG A 251 15.48 -1.19 -3.42
C ARG A 251 14.38 -1.31 -2.36
N PRO A 252 13.11 -1.49 -2.78
CA PRO A 252 12.02 -1.61 -1.84
C PRO A 252 12.22 -2.82 -0.92
N LEU A 253 11.68 -2.76 0.30
CA LEU A 253 11.60 -3.91 1.20
C LEU A 253 10.77 -5.02 0.56
N ALA A 254 9.62 -4.66 -0.02
CA ALA A 254 8.77 -5.59 -0.74
C ALA A 254 8.26 -4.99 -2.04
N ILE A 255 8.03 -5.86 -3.02
CA ILE A 255 7.32 -5.57 -4.26
C ILE A 255 6.04 -6.39 -4.30
N GLY A 256 4.95 -5.85 -4.80
CA GLY A 256 3.69 -6.58 -4.80
C GLY A 256 2.69 -6.17 -5.85
N LEU A 257 1.53 -6.82 -5.73
CA LEU A 257 0.34 -6.52 -6.54
C LEU A 257 -0.88 -6.37 -5.62
N ASN A 258 -1.73 -5.40 -5.92
CA ASN A 258 -2.99 -5.19 -5.21
C ASN A 258 -4.09 -4.67 -6.13
N CYS A 259 -5.32 -4.72 -5.63
CA CYS A 259 -6.51 -4.14 -6.25
C CYS A 259 -6.82 -4.68 -7.66
N ALA A 260 -7.76 -4.07 -8.35
CA ALA A 260 -8.30 -4.33 -9.68
C ALA A 260 -8.82 -5.77 -9.89
N LEU A 261 -8.01 -6.78 -9.62
CA LEU A 261 -8.34 -8.19 -9.82
C LEU A 261 -8.59 -8.89 -8.47
N GLY A 262 -9.47 -9.88 -8.46
CA GLY A 262 -9.52 -10.88 -7.41
C GLY A 262 -8.31 -11.80 -7.45
N ALA A 263 -8.07 -12.53 -6.35
CA ALA A 263 -6.89 -13.37 -6.21
C ALA A 263 -6.72 -14.39 -7.34
N ALA A 264 -7.80 -15.04 -7.77
CA ALA A 264 -7.75 -16.04 -8.84
C ALA A 264 -7.16 -15.49 -10.14
N LEU A 265 -7.58 -14.30 -10.55
CA LEU A 265 -7.09 -13.65 -11.77
C LEU A 265 -5.69 -13.05 -11.60
N MET A 266 -5.32 -12.69 -10.39
CA MET A 266 -4.00 -12.11 -10.06
C MET A 266 -2.89 -13.17 -10.02
N ARG A 267 -3.24 -14.44 -9.81
CA ARG A 267 -2.31 -15.54 -9.59
C ARG A 267 -1.13 -15.61 -10.60
N PRO A 268 -1.35 -15.62 -11.93
CA PRO A 268 -0.23 -15.77 -12.88
C PRO A 268 0.75 -14.59 -12.83
N TYR A 269 0.25 -13.40 -12.54
CA TYR A 269 1.08 -12.20 -12.42
C TYR A 269 1.89 -12.18 -11.14
N LEU A 270 1.30 -12.66 -10.04
CA LEU A 270 2.01 -12.82 -8.78
C LEU A 270 3.11 -13.89 -8.86
N GLU A 271 2.83 -15.01 -9.52
CA GLU A 271 3.83 -16.06 -9.77
C GLU A 271 5.01 -15.54 -10.59
N GLU A 272 4.75 -14.77 -11.66
CA GLU A 272 5.81 -14.10 -12.43
C GLU A 272 6.62 -13.17 -11.53
N LEU A 273 5.96 -12.31 -10.74
CA LEU A 273 6.62 -11.37 -9.85
C LEU A 273 7.48 -12.09 -8.80
N ALA A 274 6.94 -13.12 -8.16
CA ALA A 274 7.64 -13.91 -7.16
C ALA A 274 8.91 -14.56 -7.73
N ARG A 275 8.89 -14.97 -9.01
CA ARG A 275 10.05 -15.56 -9.69
C ARG A 275 11.14 -14.52 -9.99
N ILE A 276 10.77 -13.28 -10.37
CA ILE A 276 11.74 -12.27 -10.82
C ILE A 276 12.19 -11.30 -9.74
N ALA A 277 11.50 -11.27 -8.58
CA ALA A 277 11.81 -10.33 -7.49
C ALA A 277 13.15 -10.59 -6.79
N GLY A 278 13.79 -11.75 -7.02
CA GLY A 278 15.07 -12.10 -6.40
C GLY A 278 14.93 -12.19 -4.87
N ASP A 279 15.77 -11.46 -4.14
CA ASP A 279 15.78 -11.43 -2.68
C ASP A 279 14.77 -10.39 -2.08
N THR A 280 14.11 -9.59 -2.93
CA THR A 280 13.08 -8.65 -2.49
C THR A 280 11.83 -9.42 -2.04
N PHE A 281 11.27 -9.08 -0.88
CA PHE A 281 10.03 -9.69 -0.40
C PHE A 281 8.87 -9.43 -1.35
N VAL A 282 7.85 -10.30 -1.30
CA VAL A 282 6.68 -10.21 -2.19
C VAL A 282 5.39 -10.07 -1.38
N SER A 283 4.56 -9.09 -1.79
CA SER A 283 3.25 -8.83 -1.18
C SER A 283 2.11 -9.05 -2.17
N CYS A 284 0.95 -9.49 -1.64
CA CYS A 284 -0.29 -9.60 -2.40
C CYS A 284 -1.49 -9.29 -1.52
N TYR A 285 -2.30 -8.30 -1.93
CA TYR A 285 -3.55 -7.96 -1.27
C TYR A 285 -4.63 -7.64 -2.33
N PRO A 286 -5.30 -8.69 -2.83
CA PRO A 286 -6.30 -8.60 -3.90
C PRO A 286 -7.64 -8.04 -3.39
N ASN A 287 -8.52 -7.69 -4.33
CA ASN A 287 -9.93 -7.47 -4.01
C ASN A 287 -10.60 -8.79 -3.59
N ALA A 288 -11.72 -8.69 -2.88
CA ALA A 288 -12.60 -9.83 -2.58
C ALA A 288 -13.39 -10.28 -3.86
N GLY A 289 -12.64 -10.74 -4.85
CA GLY A 289 -13.17 -11.06 -6.18
C GLY A 289 -13.37 -9.85 -7.08
N LEU A 290 -14.40 -9.90 -7.91
CA LEU A 290 -14.75 -8.82 -8.83
C LEU A 290 -15.87 -7.94 -8.25
N PRO A 291 -15.97 -6.66 -8.69
CA PRO A 291 -17.06 -5.79 -8.27
C PRO A 291 -18.45 -6.41 -8.56
N ASN A 292 -19.28 -6.46 -7.54
CA ASN A 292 -20.66 -6.96 -7.60
C ASN A 292 -21.58 -6.01 -6.84
N PRO A 293 -22.33 -5.12 -7.53
CA PRO A 293 -23.23 -4.18 -6.89
C PRO A 293 -24.36 -4.82 -6.07
N MET A 294 -24.62 -6.12 -6.29
CA MET A 294 -25.67 -6.88 -5.59
C MET A 294 -25.21 -7.46 -4.26
N SER A 295 -23.90 -7.45 -3.97
CA SER A 295 -23.36 -7.93 -2.70
C SER A 295 -23.31 -6.82 -1.66
N GLU A 296 -23.31 -7.18 -0.36
CA GLU A 296 -23.25 -6.23 0.75
C GLU A 296 -21.95 -5.40 0.76
N THR A 297 -20.84 -6.01 0.35
CA THR A 297 -19.53 -5.37 0.30
C THR A 297 -19.23 -4.72 -1.04
N GLY A 298 -20.12 -4.88 -2.05
CA GLY A 298 -19.87 -4.47 -3.43
C GLY A 298 -18.95 -5.42 -4.21
N PHE A 299 -18.60 -6.59 -3.65
CA PHE A 299 -17.72 -7.62 -4.22
C PHE A 299 -18.29 -9.02 -4.01
N ASP A 300 -17.84 -10.02 -4.79
CA ASP A 300 -18.51 -11.31 -4.88
C ASP A 300 -17.86 -12.45 -4.08
N GLU A 301 -16.64 -12.29 -3.55
CA GLU A 301 -15.97 -13.33 -2.76
C GLU A 301 -16.26 -13.19 -1.25
N THR A 302 -16.46 -14.37 -0.63
CA THR A 302 -16.56 -14.48 0.82
C THR A 302 -15.17 -14.55 1.48
N PRO A 303 -15.06 -14.35 2.82
CA PRO A 303 -13.81 -14.51 3.55
C PRO A 303 -13.13 -15.86 3.30
N GLU A 304 -13.91 -16.95 3.24
CA GLU A 304 -13.38 -18.31 3.04
C GLU A 304 -12.78 -18.49 1.65
N VAL A 305 -13.38 -17.90 0.62
CA VAL A 305 -12.94 -18.00 -0.78
C VAL A 305 -11.62 -17.22 -0.95
N THR A 306 -11.62 -15.94 -0.59
CA THR A 306 -10.41 -15.10 -0.71
C THR A 306 -9.25 -15.68 0.10
N ALA A 307 -9.50 -16.10 1.35
CA ALA A 307 -8.46 -16.68 2.19
C ALA A 307 -7.95 -18.02 1.66
N GLY A 308 -8.82 -18.84 1.04
CA GLY A 308 -8.42 -20.09 0.40
C GLY A 308 -7.50 -19.89 -0.80
N LEU A 309 -7.74 -18.84 -1.59
CA LEU A 309 -6.88 -18.48 -2.72
C LEU A 309 -5.51 -17.95 -2.24
N LEU A 310 -5.48 -17.11 -1.20
CA LEU A 310 -4.22 -16.65 -0.62
C LEU A 310 -3.46 -17.77 0.11
N GLU A 311 -4.15 -18.75 0.68
CA GLU A 311 -3.54 -19.96 1.22
C GLU A 311 -2.83 -20.77 0.12
N GLU A 312 -3.43 -20.87 -1.08
CA GLU A 312 -2.77 -21.51 -2.24
C GLU A 312 -1.49 -20.78 -2.61
N PHE A 313 -1.48 -19.43 -2.63
CA PHE A 313 -0.29 -18.64 -2.91
C PHE A 313 0.80 -18.82 -1.83
N ALA A 314 0.39 -18.88 -0.57
CA ALA A 314 1.31 -19.16 0.54
C ALA A 314 1.93 -20.56 0.41
N LYS A 315 1.12 -21.57 0.09
CA LYS A 315 1.56 -22.96 -0.16
C LYS A 315 2.50 -23.05 -1.36
N ALA A 316 2.27 -22.27 -2.41
CA ALA A 316 3.14 -22.19 -3.58
C ALA A 316 4.46 -21.42 -3.30
N GLY A 317 4.62 -20.82 -2.13
CA GLY A 317 5.82 -20.07 -1.76
C GLY A 317 5.96 -18.72 -2.44
N PHE A 318 4.83 -18.05 -2.75
CA PHE A 318 4.86 -16.75 -3.43
C PHE A 318 4.92 -15.55 -2.47
N LEU A 319 4.52 -15.72 -1.19
CA LEU A 319 4.18 -14.61 -0.30
C LEU A 319 5.17 -14.40 0.85
N ASN A 320 5.40 -13.13 1.15
CA ASN A 320 5.95 -12.67 2.42
C ASN A 320 4.93 -11.77 3.17
N ILE A 321 4.06 -11.09 2.42
CA ILE A 321 2.96 -10.28 2.96
C ILE A 321 1.67 -10.69 2.25
N ALA A 322 0.61 -10.93 3.02
CA ALA A 322 -0.74 -11.19 2.52
C ALA A 322 -1.72 -10.24 3.19
N GLY A 323 -2.71 -9.77 2.45
CA GLY A 323 -3.75 -8.88 2.96
C GLY A 323 -4.94 -8.82 2.03
N GLY A 324 -5.76 -7.78 2.16
CA GLY A 324 -6.92 -7.57 1.31
C GLY A 324 -7.05 -6.13 0.83
N CYS A 325 -7.66 -5.94 -0.34
CA CYS A 325 -8.03 -4.64 -0.90
C CYS A 325 -9.55 -4.52 -0.97
N CYS A 326 -10.11 -3.84 -1.95
CA CYS A 326 -11.54 -3.55 -2.04
C CYS A 326 -12.44 -4.78 -1.78
N GLY A 327 -13.51 -4.57 -1.02
CA GLY A 327 -14.46 -5.61 -0.62
C GLY A 327 -14.03 -6.46 0.58
N THR A 328 -12.77 -6.40 1.01
CA THR A 328 -12.33 -7.16 2.18
C THR A 328 -12.73 -6.48 3.50
N THR A 329 -13.01 -7.29 4.49
CA THR A 329 -13.49 -6.90 5.83
C THR A 329 -12.60 -7.52 6.90
N PRO A 330 -12.77 -7.18 8.19
CA PRO A 330 -12.05 -7.85 9.29
C PRO A 330 -12.17 -9.37 9.26
N GLU A 331 -13.32 -9.92 8.87
CA GLU A 331 -13.54 -11.36 8.75
C GLU A 331 -12.66 -11.98 7.65
N HIS A 332 -12.45 -11.27 6.53
CA HIS A 332 -11.49 -11.69 5.49
C HIS A 332 -10.07 -11.75 6.06
N ILE A 333 -9.65 -10.73 6.79
CA ILE A 333 -8.29 -10.67 7.36
C ILE A 333 -8.08 -11.74 8.42
N GLU A 334 -9.07 -12.02 9.25
CA GLU A 334 -9.02 -13.11 10.24
C GLU A 334 -8.80 -14.46 9.56
N GLN A 335 -9.58 -14.76 8.50
CA GLN A 335 -9.43 -16.00 7.74
C GLN A 335 -8.09 -16.07 7.02
N ILE A 336 -7.61 -14.97 6.43
CA ILE A 336 -6.30 -14.90 5.78
C ILE A 336 -5.21 -15.19 6.82
N ALA A 337 -5.20 -14.49 7.95
CA ALA A 337 -4.20 -14.67 9.01
C ALA A 337 -4.13 -16.12 9.51
N ALA A 338 -5.31 -16.73 9.76
CA ALA A 338 -5.40 -18.10 10.23
C ALA A 338 -4.86 -19.13 9.24
N ARG A 339 -4.98 -18.87 7.93
CA ARG A 339 -4.57 -19.83 6.88
C ARG A 339 -3.12 -19.63 6.46
N VAL A 340 -2.71 -18.40 6.11
CA VAL A 340 -1.34 -18.14 5.61
C VAL A 340 -0.28 -18.36 6.69
N GLY A 341 -0.61 -18.17 7.97
CA GLY A 341 0.29 -18.39 9.11
C GLY A 341 0.78 -19.84 9.28
N ARG A 342 0.20 -20.81 8.55
CA ARG A 342 0.59 -22.22 8.55
C ARG A 342 1.76 -22.51 7.60
N TYR A 343 2.11 -21.56 6.74
CA TYR A 343 3.09 -21.75 5.68
C TYR A 343 4.34 -20.91 5.92
N ARG A 344 5.46 -21.39 5.41
CA ARG A 344 6.71 -20.63 5.43
C ARG A 344 6.61 -19.46 4.45
N PRO A 345 7.22 -18.31 4.77
CA PRO A 345 7.31 -17.21 3.84
C PRO A 345 8.16 -17.57 2.63
N ARG A 346 7.98 -16.87 1.53
CA ARG A 346 8.81 -17.01 0.34
C ARG A 346 10.29 -16.80 0.69
N CYS A 347 11.14 -17.72 0.26
CA CYS A 347 12.59 -17.59 0.31
C CYS A 347 13.09 -17.00 -1.02
N GLY A 348 14.06 -16.07 -0.96
CA GLY A 348 14.71 -15.54 -2.14
C GLY A 348 15.46 -16.63 -2.95
N GLN A 349 15.74 -16.37 -4.22
CA GLN A 349 16.33 -17.35 -5.15
C GLN A 349 17.70 -17.91 -4.70
N ARG A 350 18.44 -17.18 -3.86
CA ARG A 350 19.74 -17.69 -3.35
C ARG A 350 19.62 -18.96 -2.50
N GLY A 351 18.49 -19.13 -1.80
CA GLY A 351 18.23 -20.33 -1.01
C GLY A 351 17.85 -21.56 -1.84
N ALA A 352 17.19 -21.36 -2.99
CA ALA A 352 16.77 -22.46 -3.86
C ALA A 352 17.96 -23.09 -4.64
N LEU A 353 18.92 -22.27 -5.09
CA LEU A 353 20.11 -22.74 -5.79
C LEU A 353 21.10 -23.53 -4.92
N PHE A 354 21.12 -23.26 -3.60
CA PHE A 354 22.00 -24.01 -2.69
C PHE A 354 21.33 -25.28 -2.12
N GLY A 355 20.01 -25.34 -2.08
CA GLY A 355 19.28 -26.54 -1.64
C GLY A 355 19.30 -27.69 -2.66
N GLU A 356 19.42 -27.37 -3.96
CA GLU A 356 19.54 -28.37 -5.03
C GLU A 356 20.98 -28.90 -5.19
N LEU A 357 22.01 -28.17 -4.73
CA LEU A 357 23.42 -28.58 -4.79
C LEU A 357 23.84 -29.46 -3.60
N GLU A 358 23.10 -29.46 -2.48
CA GLU A 358 23.35 -30.37 -1.36
C GLU A 358 22.60 -31.72 -1.46
N ALA A 359 21.71 -31.84 -2.46
CA ALA A 359 20.95 -33.08 -2.72
C ALA A 359 21.44 -33.90 -3.93
N ALA A 360 22.53 -33.50 -4.57
CA ALA A 360 23.23 -34.20 -5.66
C ALA A 360 24.64 -34.60 -5.21
#